data_71844209a48a06fa3055cf540183eeb2
#
_entry.id   71844209a48a06fa3055cf540183eeb2
#
_cell.length_a   1.000
_cell.length_b   1.000
_cell.length_c   1.000
_cell.angle_alpha   90.00
_cell.angle_beta   90.00
_cell.angle_gamma   90.00
#
_symmetry.space_group_name_H-M   'P 1'
#
loop_
_entity.id
_entity.type
_entity.pdbx_description
1 polymer ?
#
loop_
_entity_poly.entity_id
_entity_poly.type
_entity_poly.pdbx_seq_one_letter_code
_entity_poly.pdbx_strand_id
1 'polypeptide(L)'
;MGRESYDYVVVGAGSAGCAVAARLSEDPDVTVALIEAGPPARGRLFEIPALFSQQLKTAFDWDFETEPEPQLAGRRAYLPRGRAIGGTSSMNTMLYVRGHRYDYDTWERLGNPGWGYDDVLPFFKKSEDNERGADDFHGVGGPLTVSNPRSVHPLLTAWVEAAQDAGHKYNSDFNGAEQEGVGYHQVTQRNGLRCSSAIAFLEPAAGRPNLTVLPSTTALRLSFDGTRAAGLEVDHLGTVRTIHADREIVLSLGAYNSPHLLLQSGVGPADELTAGGITPLHDLPDVGRNMQDHTGCFISFFSDTEPLLGPDTSTEEQLLRRQGTGPMAWNETGGFFSSSDDVPAPDIQVHAALGIVRDEGLAAPLEPGMSFGPYVARPASRGSVRLRHSHPYAKPRIFHNYLDDPDDRRRLREGVRLCMRIAREERLTSLLQSDLRGAADAGLAPLSDRDQDIDDFIRTQSFSFYHPSGTCMMGKVVDHELRVRGLENVRVADTSIMPTLVTGNTNAPAIMIGERAASFIRASAG
;
A
#
# COMPACT_ATOMS: atom_id res chain seq x y z
N MET A 1 -3.98 -5.24 -34.46
CA MET A 1 -3.94 -6.34 -33.46
C MET A 1 -2.57 -6.27 -32.79
N GLY A 2 -2.50 -6.31 -31.47
CA GLY A 2 -1.20 -6.31 -30.77
C GLY A 2 -0.44 -7.62 -31.02
N ARG A 3 0.86 -7.62 -30.77
CA ARG A 3 1.73 -8.79 -30.81
C ARG A 3 1.18 -9.85 -29.84
N GLU A 4 1.21 -11.12 -30.19
CA GLU A 4 0.67 -12.22 -29.36
C GLU A 4 1.75 -12.88 -28.48
N SER A 5 3.05 -12.59 -28.72
CA SER A 5 4.17 -13.11 -27.93
C SER A 5 5.14 -11.99 -27.56
N TYR A 6 5.67 -12.06 -26.34
CA TYR A 6 6.68 -11.16 -25.78
C TYR A 6 7.72 -11.95 -25.00
N ASP A 7 8.93 -11.42 -24.85
CA ASP A 7 9.92 -12.04 -23.95
C ASP A 7 9.39 -12.07 -22.52
N TYR A 8 8.84 -10.96 -22.05
CA TYR A 8 8.28 -10.83 -20.71
C TYR A 8 6.86 -10.29 -20.74
N VAL A 9 5.99 -10.90 -19.90
CA VAL A 9 4.63 -10.43 -19.66
C VAL A 9 4.51 -10.04 -18.19
N VAL A 10 4.41 -8.73 -17.92
CA VAL A 10 4.22 -8.18 -16.58
C VAL A 10 2.72 -7.97 -16.36
N VAL A 11 2.16 -8.60 -15.34
CA VAL A 11 0.72 -8.62 -15.05
C VAL A 11 0.41 -7.76 -13.86
N GLY A 12 -0.28 -6.63 -14.09
CA GLY A 12 -0.58 -5.56 -13.14
C GLY A 12 0.38 -4.37 -13.28
N ALA A 13 -0.13 -3.24 -13.75
CA ALA A 13 0.61 -1.99 -13.85
C ALA A 13 0.51 -1.16 -12.55
N GLY A 14 0.65 -1.82 -11.39
CA GLY A 14 0.74 -1.20 -10.08
C GLY A 14 2.14 -0.66 -9.77
N SER A 15 2.39 -0.36 -8.48
CA SER A 15 3.65 0.23 -8.01
C SER A 15 4.88 -0.57 -8.42
N ALA A 16 4.86 -1.88 -8.22
CA ALA A 16 5.97 -2.77 -8.60
C ALA A 16 6.01 -3.04 -10.11
N GLY A 17 4.85 -3.36 -10.73
CA GLY A 17 4.81 -3.75 -12.13
C GLY A 17 5.26 -2.65 -13.09
N CYS A 18 4.97 -1.37 -12.79
CA CYS A 18 5.50 -0.24 -13.55
C CYS A 18 7.04 -0.20 -13.52
N ALA A 19 7.64 -0.44 -12.34
CA ALA A 19 9.09 -0.49 -12.20
C ALA A 19 9.70 -1.68 -12.96
N VAL A 20 9.12 -2.88 -12.80
CA VAL A 20 9.57 -4.09 -13.54
C VAL A 20 9.56 -3.86 -15.05
N ALA A 21 8.41 -3.43 -15.59
CA ALA A 21 8.26 -3.25 -17.04
C ALA A 21 9.18 -2.17 -17.59
N ALA A 22 9.32 -1.05 -16.88
CA ALA A 22 10.22 0.02 -17.27
C ALA A 22 11.69 -0.42 -17.28
N ARG A 23 12.10 -1.20 -16.26
CA ARG A 23 13.49 -1.67 -16.16
C ARG A 23 13.81 -2.76 -17.18
N LEU A 24 12.92 -3.70 -17.42
CA LEU A 24 13.14 -4.75 -18.42
C LEU A 24 13.21 -4.17 -19.84
N SER A 25 12.39 -3.17 -20.16
CA SER A 25 12.38 -2.52 -21.48
C SER A 25 13.53 -1.54 -21.72
N GLU A 26 14.47 -1.36 -20.77
CA GLU A 26 15.71 -0.62 -21.02
C GLU A 26 16.63 -1.34 -22.02
N ASP A 27 16.53 -2.66 -22.09
CA ASP A 27 17.19 -3.45 -23.12
C ASP A 27 16.32 -3.43 -24.40
N PRO A 28 16.80 -2.83 -25.51
CA PRO A 28 16.02 -2.71 -26.74
C PRO A 28 15.75 -4.04 -27.44
N ASP A 29 16.55 -5.09 -27.15
CA ASP A 29 16.41 -6.41 -27.74
C ASP A 29 15.37 -7.28 -26.99
N VAL A 30 14.84 -6.78 -25.87
CA VAL A 30 13.85 -7.46 -25.04
C VAL A 30 12.48 -6.83 -25.23
N THR A 31 11.46 -7.64 -25.53
CA THR A 31 10.07 -7.18 -25.69
C THR A 31 9.26 -7.42 -24.42
N VAL A 32 8.54 -6.39 -23.96
CA VAL A 32 7.78 -6.41 -22.72
C VAL A 32 6.32 -6.04 -22.97
N ALA A 33 5.39 -6.87 -22.51
CA ALA A 33 3.97 -6.51 -22.35
C ALA A 33 3.68 -6.17 -20.90
N LEU A 34 3.00 -5.04 -20.65
CA LEU A 34 2.47 -4.66 -19.33
C LEU A 34 0.95 -4.65 -19.39
N ILE A 35 0.32 -5.52 -18.60
CA ILE A 35 -1.13 -5.76 -18.59
C ILE A 35 -1.77 -5.04 -17.40
N GLU A 36 -2.85 -4.28 -17.64
CA GLU A 36 -3.60 -3.61 -16.57
C GLU A 36 -5.11 -3.68 -16.81
N ALA A 37 -5.85 -4.10 -15.79
CA ALA A 37 -7.31 -4.23 -15.85
C ALA A 37 -8.02 -2.87 -15.93
N GLY A 38 -7.42 -1.83 -15.35
CA GLY A 38 -7.97 -0.49 -15.35
C GLY A 38 -7.56 0.35 -16.56
N PRO A 39 -8.17 1.53 -16.73
CA PRO A 39 -7.82 2.48 -17.77
C PRO A 39 -6.52 3.25 -17.43
N PRO A 40 -6.01 4.09 -18.36
CA PRO A 40 -4.95 5.04 -18.06
C PRO A 40 -5.36 6.01 -16.94
N ALA A 41 -4.47 6.21 -15.95
CA ALA A 41 -4.66 7.17 -14.86
C ALA A 41 -4.24 8.56 -15.34
N ARG A 42 -5.14 9.30 -15.93
CA ARG A 42 -4.89 10.64 -16.47
C ARG A 42 -5.92 11.65 -15.98
N GLY A 43 -5.48 12.90 -15.90
CA GLY A 43 -6.34 14.02 -15.55
C GLY A 43 -6.41 14.26 -14.04
N ARG A 44 -7.16 15.28 -13.68
CA ARG A 44 -7.18 15.96 -12.39
C ARG A 44 -7.46 15.05 -11.20
N LEU A 45 -8.36 14.08 -11.38
CA LEU A 45 -8.74 13.12 -10.34
C LEU A 45 -7.53 12.30 -9.83
N PHE A 46 -6.57 12.02 -10.71
CA PHE A 46 -5.36 11.26 -10.39
C PHE A 46 -4.17 12.15 -10.02
N GLU A 47 -4.10 13.34 -10.60
CA GLU A 47 -2.95 14.24 -10.46
C GLU A 47 -3.01 15.08 -9.19
N ILE A 48 -4.21 15.54 -8.81
CA ILE A 48 -4.40 16.42 -7.64
C ILE A 48 -4.49 15.59 -6.37
N PRO A 49 -3.53 15.73 -5.43
CA PRO A 49 -3.46 14.94 -4.21
C PRO A 49 -4.75 14.91 -3.39
N ALA A 50 -5.37 16.06 -3.17
CA ALA A 50 -6.57 16.20 -2.34
C ALA A 50 -7.81 15.46 -2.88
N LEU A 51 -7.80 15.05 -4.15
CA LEU A 51 -8.94 14.36 -4.80
C LEU A 51 -8.88 12.84 -4.67
N PHE A 52 -7.91 12.27 -3.95
CA PHE A 52 -7.75 10.81 -3.83
C PHE A 52 -9.02 10.11 -3.35
N SER A 53 -9.74 10.70 -2.40
CA SER A 53 -10.98 10.12 -1.84
C SER A 53 -12.11 10.00 -2.87
N GLN A 54 -12.12 10.85 -3.91
CA GLN A 54 -13.12 10.79 -4.98
C GLN A 54 -12.91 9.61 -5.95
N GLN A 55 -11.80 8.89 -5.83
CA GLN A 55 -11.54 7.66 -6.59
C GLN A 55 -12.17 6.43 -5.93
N LEU A 56 -12.45 6.50 -4.61
CA LEU A 56 -12.99 5.39 -3.83
C LEU A 56 -14.39 5.01 -4.30
N LYS A 57 -14.70 3.71 -4.32
CA LYS A 57 -16.00 3.17 -4.78
C LYS A 57 -16.37 3.54 -6.23
N THR A 58 -15.41 3.89 -7.07
CA THR A 58 -15.61 4.19 -8.50
C THR A 58 -15.10 3.05 -9.40
N ALA A 59 -15.18 3.23 -10.73
CA ALA A 59 -14.60 2.29 -11.70
C ALA A 59 -13.06 2.18 -11.60
N PHE A 60 -12.40 3.11 -10.91
CA PHE A 60 -10.95 3.14 -10.68
C PHE A 60 -10.53 2.40 -9.41
N ASP A 61 -11.49 1.79 -8.72
CA ASP A 61 -11.30 1.02 -7.50
C ASP A 61 -11.76 -0.42 -7.71
N TRP A 62 -10.94 -1.38 -7.27
CA TRP A 62 -11.35 -2.79 -7.22
C TRP A 62 -12.49 -3.03 -6.23
N ASP A 63 -12.69 -2.12 -5.29
CA ASP A 63 -13.77 -2.16 -4.31
C ASP A 63 -13.88 -3.52 -3.61
N PHE A 64 -12.77 -3.98 -3.03
CA PHE A 64 -12.77 -5.19 -2.22
C PHE A 64 -13.38 -4.92 -0.83
N GLU A 65 -13.78 -6.02 -0.17
CA GLU A 65 -14.18 -6.06 1.22
C GLU A 65 -13.68 -7.34 1.88
N THR A 66 -13.53 -7.32 3.19
CA THR A 66 -13.25 -8.55 3.94
C THR A 66 -14.47 -9.44 4.03
N GLU A 67 -14.30 -10.74 4.32
CA GLU A 67 -15.35 -11.52 4.98
C GLU A 67 -15.59 -10.92 6.38
N PRO A 68 -16.69 -11.26 7.07
CA PRO A 68 -16.95 -10.71 8.41
C PRO A 68 -15.78 -10.92 9.37
N GLU A 69 -15.32 -9.83 10.00
CA GLU A 69 -14.17 -9.82 10.92
C GLU A 69 -14.66 -9.92 12.37
N PRO A 70 -14.43 -11.04 13.08
CA PRO A 70 -14.98 -11.27 14.42
C PRO A 70 -14.55 -10.21 15.44
N GLN A 71 -13.26 -9.79 15.39
CA GLN A 71 -12.72 -8.81 16.31
C GLN A 71 -13.14 -7.36 15.98
N LEU A 72 -13.71 -7.13 14.80
CA LEU A 72 -14.30 -5.87 14.41
C LEU A 72 -15.84 -5.88 14.51
N ALA A 73 -16.39 -6.54 15.52
CA ALA A 73 -17.83 -6.67 15.75
C ALA A 73 -18.60 -7.35 14.60
N GLY A 74 -17.95 -8.20 13.82
CA GLY A 74 -18.52 -8.87 12.65
C GLY A 74 -18.68 -7.97 11.42
N ARG A 75 -18.13 -6.76 11.43
CA ARG A 75 -18.14 -5.85 10.27
C ARG A 75 -17.32 -6.42 9.11
N ARG A 76 -17.64 -5.99 7.91
CA ARG A 76 -16.79 -6.14 6.73
C ARG A 76 -16.02 -4.84 6.54
N ALA A 77 -14.71 -4.91 6.52
CA ALA A 77 -13.87 -3.75 6.26
C ALA A 77 -13.78 -3.49 4.75
N TYR A 78 -13.89 -2.25 4.34
CA TYR A 78 -13.67 -1.82 2.97
C TYR A 78 -12.18 -1.78 2.64
N LEU A 79 -11.82 -2.27 1.46
CA LEU A 79 -10.44 -2.47 1.02
C LEU A 79 -10.21 -1.87 -0.38
N PRO A 80 -10.01 -0.54 -0.49
CA PRO A 80 -9.75 0.10 -1.77
C PRO A 80 -8.42 -0.36 -2.38
N ARG A 81 -8.42 -0.66 -3.67
CA ARG A 81 -7.23 -0.94 -4.47
C ARG A 81 -7.35 -0.30 -5.83
N GLY A 82 -6.32 0.46 -6.24
CA GLY A 82 -6.34 1.15 -7.53
C GLY A 82 -6.48 0.19 -8.70
N ARG A 83 -7.47 0.46 -9.56
CA ARG A 83 -7.74 -0.22 -10.82
C ARG A 83 -7.53 0.77 -11.97
N ALA A 84 -6.27 1.08 -12.22
CA ALA A 84 -5.80 2.01 -13.25
C ALA A 84 -4.30 1.81 -13.45
N ILE A 85 -3.73 2.32 -14.55
CA ILE A 85 -2.27 2.37 -14.74
C ILE A 85 -1.62 3.13 -13.57
N GLY A 86 -0.64 2.52 -12.92
CA GLY A 86 -0.05 2.98 -11.66
C GLY A 86 -0.65 2.27 -10.42
N GLY A 87 -1.77 1.56 -10.56
CA GLY A 87 -2.43 0.84 -9.48
C GLY A 87 -2.72 1.76 -8.29
N THR A 88 -2.49 1.26 -7.09
CA THR A 88 -2.73 2.02 -5.84
C THR A 88 -1.81 3.25 -5.71
N SER A 89 -0.64 3.33 -6.40
CA SER A 89 0.16 4.56 -6.40
C SER A 89 -0.55 5.75 -7.06
N SER A 90 -1.53 5.49 -7.92
CA SER A 90 -2.38 6.52 -8.53
C SER A 90 -3.55 6.95 -7.65
N MET A 91 -3.75 6.31 -6.47
CA MET A 91 -4.90 6.57 -5.60
C MET A 91 -4.52 6.82 -4.12
N ASN A 92 -3.33 6.44 -3.67
CA ASN A 92 -2.88 6.54 -2.30
C ASN A 92 -2.68 8.00 -1.82
N THR A 93 -2.37 8.18 -0.53
CA THR A 93 -2.07 9.48 0.08
C THR A 93 -0.61 9.91 -0.06
N MET A 94 0.18 9.24 -0.91
CA MET A 94 1.54 9.59 -1.36
C MET A 94 2.63 9.61 -0.27
N LEU A 95 2.40 9.17 0.93
CA LEU A 95 3.44 9.13 1.95
C LEU A 95 4.61 8.23 1.52
N TYR A 96 5.83 8.77 1.63
CA TYR A 96 7.04 8.04 1.30
C TYR A 96 7.70 7.52 2.56
N VAL A 97 7.49 6.23 2.83
CA VAL A 97 8.09 5.50 3.96
C VAL A 97 8.62 4.17 3.44
N ARG A 98 9.83 3.81 3.84
CA ARG A 98 10.51 2.59 3.37
C ARG A 98 10.31 1.39 4.29
N GLY A 99 9.92 1.61 5.53
CA GLY A 99 9.98 0.63 6.61
C GLY A 99 11.26 0.80 7.43
N HIS A 100 11.40 0.00 8.46
CA HIS A 100 12.54 0.03 9.36
C HIS A 100 13.62 -0.98 8.90
N ARG A 101 14.92 -0.71 9.18
CA ARG A 101 16.01 -1.65 8.91
C ARG A 101 15.71 -3.07 9.43
N TYR A 102 15.16 -3.15 10.63
CA TYR A 102 14.80 -4.41 11.28
C TYR A 102 13.85 -5.30 10.44
N ASP A 103 12.97 -4.71 9.63
CA ASP A 103 12.02 -5.45 8.81
C ASP A 103 12.77 -6.29 7.76
N TYR A 104 13.67 -5.66 7.02
CA TYR A 104 14.45 -6.29 5.95
C TYR A 104 15.49 -7.27 6.50
N ASP A 105 16.19 -6.91 7.57
CA ASP A 105 17.11 -7.82 8.27
C ASP A 105 16.35 -9.04 8.84
N THR A 106 15.07 -8.87 9.17
CA THR A 106 14.19 -9.99 9.53
C THR A 106 13.88 -10.88 8.31
N TRP A 107 13.61 -10.29 7.13
CA TRP A 107 13.40 -11.08 5.93
C TRP A 107 14.62 -11.95 5.61
N GLU A 108 15.82 -11.41 5.73
CA GLU A 108 17.05 -12.17 5.54
C GLU A 108 17.20 -13.29 6.58
N ARG A 109 16.99 -12.99 7.87
CA ARG A 109 17.04 -14.00 8.96
C ARG A 109 16.01 -15.13 8.77
N LEU A 110 14.89 -14.86 8.10
CA LEU A 110 13.89 -15.86 7.74
C LEU A 110 14.31 -16.75 6.54
N GLY A 111 15.54 -16.63 6.06
CA GLY A 111 16.11 -17.48 5.02
C GLY A 111 15.96 -16.93 3.60
N ASN A 112 15.86 -15.62 3.46
CA ASN A 112 15.80 -14.95 2.15
C ASN A 112 17.08 -14.12 1.94
N PRO A 113 18.20 -14.74 1.49
CA PRO A 113 19.47 -14.06 1.32
C PRO A 113 19.35 -12.91 0.30
N GLY A 114 20.04 -11.81 0.62
CA GLY A 114 20.05 -10.62 -0.21
C GLY A 114 18.80 -9.73 -0.02
N TRP A 115 18.00 -9.95 1.02
CA TRP A 115 16.86 -9.10 1.37
C TRP A 115 17.08 -8.33 2.68
N GLY A 116 18.31 -8.31 3.21
CA GLY A 116 18.69 -7.44 4.30
C GLY A 116 18.64 -5.96 3.91
N TYR A 117 18.62 -5.09 4.91
CA TYR A 117 18.47 -3.65 4.66
C TYR A 117 19.56 -3.09 3.74
N ASP A 118 20.81 -3.48 3.96
CA ASP A 118 21.92 -3.00 3.13
C ASP A 118 21.88 -3.53 1.70
N ASP A 119 21.21 -4.66 1.44
CA ASP A 119 20.98 -5.19 0.10
C ASP A 119 19.85 -4.45 -0.64
N VAL A 120 18.81 -4.01 0.07
CA VAL A 120 17.64 -3.37 -0.54
C VAL A 120 17.76 -1.84 -0.62
N LEU A 121 18.55 -1.21 0.24
CA LEU A 121 18.78 0.25 0.25
C LEU A 121 19.23 0.80 -1.12
N PRO A 122 20.14 0.16 -1.87
CA PRO A 122 20.54 0.63 -3.20
C PRO A 122 19.36 0.71 -4.19
N PHE A 123 18.35 -0.16 -4.06
CA PHE A 123 17.16 -0.13 -4.93
C PHE A 123 16.19 0.98 -4.56
N PHE A 124 16.06 1.32 -3.27
CA PHE A 124 15.36 2.53 -2.84
C PHE A 124 16.03 3.79 -3.41
N LYS A 125 17.34 3.92 -3.22
CA LYS A 125 18.11 5.07 -3.73
C LYS A 125 18.07 5.17 -5.25
N LYS A 126 18.08 4.05 -5.98
CA LYS A 126 18.02 4.00 -7.44
C LYS A 126 16.68 4.52 -7.98
N SER A 127 15.59 4.29 -7.29
CA SER A 127 14.26 4.75 -7.72
C SER A 127 13.96 6.18 -7.32
N GLU A 128 14.66 6.74 -6.34
CA GLU A 128 14.37 8.00 -5.69
C GLU A 128 15.08 9.20 -6.36
N ASP A 129 14.33 10.30 -6.48
CA ASP A 129 14.85 11.64 -6.73
C ASP A 129 14.43 12.53 -5.57
N ASN A 130 15.22 12.53 -4.47
CA ASN A 130 14.91 13.21 -3.23
C ASN A 130 15.32 14.69 -3.32
N GLU A 131 14.39 15.60 -3.07
CA GLU A 131 14.66 17.04 -3.12
C GLU A 131 15.64 17.54 -2.04
N ARG A 132 15.85 16.75 -0.96
CA ARG A 132 16.84 17.06 0.09
C ARG A 132 18.27 16.77 -0.35
N GLY A 133 18.46 16.10 -1.50
CA GLY A 133 19.76 15.69 -2.00
C GLY A 133 20.10 14.25 -1.69
N ALA A 134 21.27 13.82 -2.17
CA ALA A 134 21.82 12.49 -1.91
C ALA A 134 22.60 12.45 -0.61
N ASP A 135 22.45 11.38 0.15
CA ASP A 135 23.24 11.07 1.34
C ASP A 135 23.41 9.53 1.50
N ASP A 136 23.75 9.07 2.70
CA ASP A 136 23.90 7.63 2.98
C ASP A 136 22.59 6.88 2.79
N PHE A 137 21.45 7.52 3.03
CA PHE A 137 20.12 6.92 2.97
C PHE A 137 19.36 7.30 1.69
N HIS A 138 19.60 8.46 1.08
CA HIS A 138 18.80 9.01 -0.02
C HIS A 138 19.52 9.02 -1.36
N GLY A 139 18.73 8.90 -2.44
CA GLY A 139 19.17 8.98 -3.82
C GLY A 139 18.62 10.22 -4.54
N VAL A 140 19.30 10.60 -5.63
CA VAL A 140 18.86 11.63 -6.56
C VAL A 140 18.95 11.13 -7.99
N GLY A 141 18.16 11.73 -8.88
CA GLY A 141 18.14 11.37 -10.31
C GLY A 141 17.39 10.08 -10.63
N GLY A 142 16.76 9.44 -9.66
CA GLY A 142 15.81 8.36 -9.89
C GLY A 142 14.48 8.87 -10.48
N PRO A 143 13.62 7.99 -10.98
CA PRO A 143 12.38 8.39 -11.64
C PRO A 143 11.29 8.90 -10.68
N LEU A 144 11.29 8.45 -9.41
CA LEU A 144 10.29 8.78 -8.42
C LEU A 144 10.70 10.04 -7.64
N THR A 145 10.03 11.15 -7.90
CA THR A 145 10.25 12.38 -7.13
C THR A 145 9.71 12.22 -5.70
N VAL A 146 10.56 12.48 -4.73
CA VAL A 146 10.25 12.50 -3.30
C VAL A 146 10.50 13.90 -2.76
N SER A 147 9.47 14.54 -2.25
CA SER A 147 9.54 15.95 -1.84
C SER A 147 9.03 16.15 -0.41
N ASN A 148 9.39 17.26 0.21
CA ASN A 148 8.73 17.71 1.43
C ASN A 148 7.30 18.18 1.12
N PRO A 149 6.37 18.15 2.09
CA PRO A 149 5.06 18.76 1.94
C PRO A 149 5.19 20.22 1.51
N ARG A 150 4.43 20.65 0.50
CA ARG A 150 4.49 22.04 -0.02
C ARG A 150 3.74 23.02 0.88
N SER A 151 2.76 22.55 1.61
CA SER A 151 1.98 23.34 2.55
C SER A 151 1.60 22.45 3.73
N VAL A 152 1.88 22.93 4.92
CA VAL A 152 1.48 22.26 6.16
C VAL A 152 0.45 23.12 6.87
N HIS A 153 -0.70 22.54 7.17
CA HIS A 153 -1.77 23.25 7.88
C HIS A 153 -1.37 23.52 9.34
N PRO A 154 -1.73 24.67 9.94
CA PRO A 154 -1.37 25.00 11.32
C PRO A 154 -1.79 23.93 12.35
N LEU A 155 -2.94 23.26 12.17
CA LEU A 155 -3.34 22.15 13.04
C LEU A 155 -2.36 20.97 13.01
N LEU A 156 -1.79 20.66 11.84
CA LEU A 156 -0.81 19.57 11.71
C LEU A 156 0.53 19.96 12.37
N THR A 157 0.92 21.24 12.26
CA THR A 157 2.08 21.75 12.99
C THR A 157 1.84 21.70 14.50
N ALA A 158 0.67 22.13 14.96
CA ALA A 158 0.31 22.08 16.38
C ALA A 158 0.32 20.63 16.92
N TRP A 159 -0.10 19.65 16.10
CA TRP A 159 -0.03 18.24 16.49
C TRP A 159 1.40 17.76 16.68
N VAL A 160 2.33 18.11 15.77
CA VAL A 160 3.77 17.76 15.90
C VAL A 160 4.37 18.38 17.15
N GLU A 161 4.07 19.66 17.41
CA GLU A 161 4.55 20.36 18.59
C GLU A 161 3.95 19.81 19.90
N ALA A 162 2.64 19.48 19.91
CA ALA A 162 1.99 18.83 21.03
C ALA A 162 2.57 17.45 21.33
N ALA A 163 2.91 16.69 20.30
CA ALA A 163 3.60 15.41 20.49
C ALA A 163 5.00 15.59 21.12
N GLN A 164 5.72 16.67 20.78
CA GLN A 164 6.97 17.02 21.44
C GLN A 164 6.76 17.46 22.89
N ASP A 165 5.73 18.25 23.17
CA ASP A 165 5.36 18.65 24.53
C ASP A 165 5.00 17.43 25.40
N ALA A 166 4.40 16.39 24.79
CA ALA A 166 4.14 15.07 25.41
C ALA A 166 5.40 14.20 25.58
N GLY A 167 6.58 14.71 25.22
CA GLY A 167 7.88 14.06 25.44
C GLY A 167 8.45 13.26 24.28
N HIS A 168 7.83 13.30 23.10
CA HIS A 168 8.32 12.60 21.91
C HIS A 168 9.33 13.44 21.14
N LYS A 169 10.42 12.80 20.67
CA LYS A 169 11.47 13.51 19.91
C LYS A 169 10.96 13.90 18.52
N TYR A 170 11.36 15.06 18.05
CA TYR A 170 11.18 15.43 16.65
C TYR A 170 12.12 14.59 15.77
N ASN A 171 11.57 14.05 14.68
CA ASN A 171 12.31 13.35 13.65
C ASN A 171 12.06 14.03 12.30
N SER A 172 13.12 14.56 11.71
CA SER A 172 13.05 15.25 10.42
C SER A 172 13.04 14.29 9.23
N ASP A 173 13.38 13.00 9.47
CA ASP A 173 13.53 12.01 8.40
C ASP A 173 13.26 10.58 8.89
N PHE A 174 12.07 10.06 8.60
CA PHE A 174 11.67 8.69 8.95
C PHE A 174 12.34 7.61 8.09
N ASN A 175 13.07 7.99 7.04
CA ASN A 175 13.79 7.08 6.14
C ASN A 175 15.31 7.14 6.33
N GLY A 176 15.78 7.92 7.33
CA GLY A 176 17.18 8.07 7.69
C GLY A 176 17.68 6.99 8.65
N ALA A 177 18.65 7.37 9.49
CA ALA A 177 19.28 6.47 10.47
C ALA A 177 18.31 5.94 11.54
N GLU A 178 17.33 6.78 11.92
CA GLU A 178 16.34 6.48 12.95
C GLU A 178 14.92 6.73 12.41
N GLN A 179 13.99 5.82 12.74
CA GLN A 179 12.59 5.97 12.33
C GLN A 179 11.71 6.54 13.45
N GLU A 180 12.04 6.29 14.72
CA GLU A 180 11.23 6.70 15.86
C GLU A 180 11.15 8.22 16.01
N GLY A 181 9.97 8.70 16.42
CA GLY A 181 9.70 10.12 16.68
C GLY A 181 8.51 10.66 15.89
N VAL A 182 8.33 11.97 15.94
CA VAL A 182 7.22 12.72 15.33
C VAL A 182 7.74 13.74 14.32
N GLY A 183 7.01 13.97 13.24
CA GLY A 183 7.43 14.91 12.22
C GLY A 183 6.56 14.93 10.98
N TYR A 184 7.16 15.35 9.88
CA TYR A 184 6.51 15.48 8.58
C TYR A 184 7.02 14.39 7.64
N HIS A 185 6.11 13.63 7.05
CA HIS A 185 6.43 12.65 6.02
C HIS A 185 6.83 13.36 4.72
N GLN A 186 7.87 12.87 4.05
CA GLN A 186 8.05 13.18 2.65
C GLN A 186 6.97 12.49 1.80
N VAL A 187 6.68 13.06 0.65
CA VAL A 187 5.60 12.61 -0.23
C VAL A 187 6.07 12.38 -1.66
N THR A 188 5.44 11.45 -2.37
CA THR A 188 5.70 11.19 -3.79
C THR A 188 4.96 12.21 -4.65
N GLN A 189 5.48 13.44 -4.68
CA GLN A 189 4.92 14.56 -5.44
C GLN A 189 6.01 15.24 -6.28
N ARG A 190 5.63 15.64 -7.49
CA ARG A 190 6.42 16.47 -8.40
C ARG A 190 5.67 17.78 -8.61
N ASN A 191 6.26 18.90 -8.16
CA ASN A 191 5.64 20.24 -8.25
C ASN A 191 4.23 20.32 -7.63
N GLY A 192 4.01 19.61 -6.50
CA GLY A 192 2.72 19.58 -5.81
C GLY A 192 1.67 18.66 -6.43
N LEU A 193 1.97 17.99 -7.53
CA LEU A 193 1.12 16.98 -8.14
C LEU A 193 1.64 15.57 -7.82
N ARG A 194 0.75 14.58 -7.82
CA ARG A 194 1.08 13.18 -7.60
C ARG A 194 2.14 12.69 -8.58
N CYS A 195 3.21 12.09 -8.08
CA CYS A 195 4.17 11.30 -8.83
C CYS A 195 3.89 9.81 -8.58
N SER A 196 2.91 9.26 -9.30
CA SER A 196 2.60 7.82 -9.23
C SER A 196 3.70 7.00 -9.92
N SER A 197 3.68 5.67 -9.71
CA SER A 197 4.60 4.77 -10.44
C SER A 197 4.40 4.83 -11.96
N ALA A 198 3.18 5.14 -12.44
CA ALA A 198 2.94 5.40 -13.86
C ALA A 198 3.73 6.62 -14.36
N ILE A 199 3.66 7.73 -13.63
CA ILE A 199 4.38 8.98 -13.95
C ILE A 199 5.89 8.77 -13.82
N ALA A 200 6.33 8.10 -12.74
CA ALA A 200 7.73 7.88 -12.47
C ALA A 200 8.41 6.96 -13.50
N PHE A 201 7.79 5.84 -13.83
CA PHE A 201 8.46 4.78 -14.61
C PHE A 201 7.95 4.66 -16.04
N LEU A 202 6.63 4.81 -16.29
CA LEU A 202 6.10 4.55 -17.63
C LEU A 202 6.12 5.78 -18.55
N GLU A 203 5.96 7.01 -18.01
CA GLU A 203 6.08 8.21 -18.86
C GLU A 203 7.46 8.34 -19.50
N PRO A 204 8.60 8.16 -18.78
CA PRO A 204 9.91 8.17 -19.40
C PRO A 204 10.13 7.03 -20.40
N ALA A 205 9.42 5.92 -20.26
CA ALA A 205 9.51 4.75 -21.13
C ALA A 205 8.51 4.77 -22.29
N ALA A 206 7.61 5.75 -22.38
CA ALA A 206 6.50 5.78 -23.35
C ALA A 206 6.91 5.76 -24.82
N GLY A 207 8.15 6.20 -25.14
CA GLY A 207 8.71 6.18 -26.50
C GLY A 207 9.42 4.88 -26.90
N ARG A 208 9.51 3.89 -26.00
CA ARG A 208 10.23 2.64 -26.27
C ARG A 208 9.40 1.71 -27.16
N PRO A 209 9.88 1.31 -28.34
CA PRO A 209 9.11 0.45 -29.26
C PRO A 209 8.95 -0.99 -28.75
N ASN A 210 9.77 -1.41 -27.80
CA ASN A 210 9.80 -2.74 -27.21
C ASN A 210 8.93 -2.86 -25.93
N LEU A 211 8.31 -1.77 -25.45
CA LEU A 211 7.34 -1.78 -24.34
C LEU A 211 5.92 -1.59 -24.86
N THR A 212 5.07 -2.59 -24.66
CA THR A 212 3.63 -2.51 -24.99
C THR A 212 2.82 -2.46 -23.70
N VAL A 213 2.14 -1.34 -23.44
CA VAL A 213 1.22 -1.19 -22.30
C VAL A 213 -0.21 -1.47 -22.77
N LEU A 214 -0.89 -2.42 -22.15
CA LEU A 214 -2.24 -2.87 -22.46
C LEU A 214 -3.21 -2.53 -21.31
N PRO A 215 -3.79 -1.31 -21.27
CA PRO A 215 -4.81 -0.95 -20.30
C PRO A 215 -6.14 -1.66 -20.63
N SER A 216 -7.09 -1.62 -19.70
CA SER A 216 -8.41 -2.23 -19.84
C SER A 216 -8.36 -3.71 -20.25
N THR A 217 -7.34 -4.40 -19.76
CA THR A 217 -7.04 -5.80 -20.08
C THR A 217 -6.95 -6.60 -18.76
N THR A 218 -7.97 -7.40 -18.50
CA THR A 218 -8.08 -8.18 -17.27
C THR A 218 -7.40 -9.52 -17.43
N ALA A 219 -6.45 -9.87 -16.56
CA ALA A 219 -5.86 -11.19 -16.48
C ALA A 219 -6.86 -12.19 -15.89
N LEU A 220 -7.05 -13.32 -16.55
CA LEU A 220 -8.03 -14.34 -16.18
C LEU A 220 -7.37 -15.59 -15.59
N ARG A 221 -6.38 -16.16 -16.29
CA ARG A 221 -5.66 -17.38 -15.91
C ARG A 221 -4.30 -17.44 -16.57
N LEU A 222 -3.35 -18.08 -15.89
CA LEU A 222 -2.12 -18.56 -16.52
C LEU A 222 -2.40 -19.81 -17.32
N SER A 223 -1.78 -19.96 -18.48
CA SER A 223 -1.73 -21.21 -19.24
C SER A 223 -0.38 -21.88 -19.04
N PHE A 224 -0.38 -23.21 -18.91
CA PHE A 224 0.79 -23.99 -18.61
C PHE A 224 1.02 -25.09 -19.66
N ASP A 225 2.30 -25.37 -19.92
CA ASP A 225 2.78 -26.60 -20.57
C ASP A 225 3.55 -27.40 -19.50
N GLY A 226 2.89 -28.41 -18.93
CA GLY A 226 3.39 -29.06 -17.72
C GLY A 226 3.46 -28.08 -16.55
N THR A 227 4.66 -27.85 -16.01
CA THR A 227 4.94 -26.87 -14.94
C THR A 227 5.40 -25.50 -15.44
N ARG A 228 5.60 -25.36 -16.77
CA ARG A 228 6.06 -24.13 -17.39
C ARG A 228 4.89 -23.20 -17.70
N ALA A 229 4.91 -21.99 -17.16
CA ALA A 229 3.98 -20.95 -17.54
C ALA A 229 4.30 -20.48 -18.97
N ALA A 230 3.37 -20.69 -19.90
CA ALA A 230 3.55 -20.44 -21.33
C ALA A 230 2.79 -19.21 -21.83
N GLY A 231 1.76 -18.76 -21.10
CA GLY A 231 0.95 -17.64 -21.50
C GLY A 231 -0.04 -17.19 -20.43
N LEU A 232 -0.73 -16.12 -20.73
CA LEU A 232 -1.75 -15.49 -19.91
C LEU A 232 -3.04 -15.34 -20.72
N GLU A 233 -4.12 -15.94 -20.27
CA GLU A 233 -5.47 -15.65 -20.79
C GLU A 233 -5.93 -14.30 -20.25
N VAL A 234 -6.32 -13.42 -21.16
CA VAL A 234 -6.75 -12.07 -20.83
C VAL A 234 -8.08 -11.74 -21.52
N ASP A 235 -8.88 -10.90 -20.87
CA ASP A 235 -10.04 -10.23 -21.49
C ASP A 235 -9.67 -8.77 -21.80
N HIS A 236 -9.61 -8.43 -23.06
CA HIS A 236 -9.48 -7.05 -23.52
C HIS A 236 -10.81 -6.57 -24.07
N LEU A 237 -11.52 -5.76 -23.29
CA LEU A 237 -12.81 -5.15 -23.66
C LEU A 237 -13.85 -6.16 -24.20
N GLY A 238 -13.98 -7.33 -23.54
CA GLY A 238 -14.91 -8.39 -23.90
C GLY A 238 -14.36 -9.39 -24.92
N THR A 239 -13.10 -9.25 -25.35
CA THR A 239 -12.44 -10.21 -26.23
C THR A 239 -11.40 -11.00 -25.46
N VAL A 240 -11.67 -12.28 -25.27
CA VAL A 240 -10.72 -13.21 -24.61
C VAL A 240 -9.68 -13.69 -25.60
N ARG A 241 -8.41 -13.61 -25.20
CA ARG A 241 -7.26 -14.10 -25.97
C ARG A 241 -6.10 -14.50 -25.06
N THR A 242 -5.12 -15.22 -25.60
CA THR A 242 -3.88 -15.57 -24.88
C THR A 242 -2.74 -14.67 -25.34
N ILE A 243 -1.97 -14.16 -24.37
CA ILE A 243 -0.69 -13.48 -24.60
C ILE A 243 0.41 -14.44 -24.13
N HIS A 244 1.35 -14.77 -25.02
CA HIS A 244 2.42 -15.71 -24.72
C HIS A 244 3.65 -14.99 -24.17
N ALA A 245 4.36 -15.67 -23.25
CA ALA A 245 5.66 -15.24 -22.72
C ALA A 245 6.74 -16.24 -23.17
N ASP A 246 7.71 -15.76 -23.92
CA ASP A 246 8.80 -16.61 -24.42
C ASP A 246 9.81 -16.91 -23.30
N ARG A 247 9.99 -15.97 -22.33
CA ARG A 247 10.89 -16.09 -21.18
C ARG A 247 10.13 -16.24 -19.86
N GLU A 248 9.52 -15.16 -19.35
CA GLU A 248 8.86 -15.20 -18.04
C GLU A 248 7.58 -14.36 -17.97
N ILE A 249 6.65 -14.78 -17.09
CA ILE A 249 5.49 -14.01 -16.64
C ILE A 249 5.77 -13.50 -15.23
N VAL A 250 5.61 -12.19 -15.00
CA VAL A 250 5.83 -11.55 -13.70
C VAL A 250 4.51 -11.05 -13.15
N LEU A 251 4.03 -11.67 -12.08
CA LEU A 251 2.80 -11.26 -11.40
C LEU A 251 3.09 -10.08 -10.47
N SER A 252 2.40 -8.95 -10.71
CA SER A 252 2.52 -7.71 -9.94
C SER A 252 1.14 -7.11 -9.64
N LEU A 253 0.15 -7.99 -9.32
CA LEU A 253 -1.25 -7.61 -9.15
C LEU A 253 -1.58 -7.20 -7.69
N GLY A 254 -0.59 -7.25 -6.78
CA GLY A 254 -0.75 -6.94 -5.35
C GLY A 254 -1.29 -8.11 -4.53
N ALA A 255 -1.30 -7.91 -3.21
CA ALA A 255 -1.52 -8.99 -2.24
C ALA A 255 -2.90 -9.69 -2.31
N TYR A 256 -3.89 -9.13 -2.99
CA TYR A 256 -5.17 -9.80 -3.20
C TYR A 256 -5.21 -10.56 -4.53
N ASN A 257 -4.75 -9.94 -5.61
CA ASN A 257 -4.95 -10.49 -6.95
C ASN A 257 -3.80 -11.41 -7.42
N SER A 258 -2.56 -11.25 -6.92
CA SER A 258 -1.46 -12.17 -7.26
C SER A 258 -1.73 -13.61 -6.78
N PRO A 259 -2.07 -13.85 -5.50
CA PRO A 259 -2.47 -15.20 -5.09
C PRO A 259 -3.78 -15.64 -5.76
N HIS A 260 -4.73 -14.73 -5.98
CA HIS A 260 -6.00 -15.06 -6.63
C HIS A 260 -5.81 -15.57 -8.06
N LEU A 261 -4.91 -14.95 -8.84
CA LEU A 261 -4.58 -15.43 -10.19
C LEU A 261 -3.91 -16.80 -10.17
N LEU A 262 -3.00 -17.07 -9.21
CA LEU A 262 -2.42 -18.39 -9.01
C LEU A 262 -3.50 -19.43 -8.69
N LEU A 263 -4.40 -19.13 -7.75
CA LEU A 263 -5.52 -20.01 -7.40
C LEU A 263 -6.44 -20.27 -8.59
N GLN A 264 -6.83 -19.25 -9.37
CA GLN A 264 -7.64 -19.38 -10.57
C GLN A 264 -6.96 -20.21 -11.67
N SER A 265 -5.62 -20.30 -11.62
CA SER A 265 -4.80 -21.07 -12.55
C SER A 265 -4.47 -22.48 -12.08
N GLY A 266 -5.07 -22.93 -10.96
CA GLY A 266 -4.85 -24.28 -10.41
C GLY A 266 -3.58 -24.40 -9.57
N VAL A 267 -2.99 -23.29 -9.12
CA VAL A 267 -1.79 -23.28 -8.27
C VAL A 267 -2.18 -22.82 -6.86
N GLY A 268 -2.11 -23.72 -5.88
CA GLY A 268 -2.52 -23.46 -4.50
C GLY A 268 -2.91 -24.72 -3.75
N PRO A 269 -3.58 -24.60 -2.58
CA PRO A 269 -4.03 -25.76 -1.80
C PRO A 269 -4.97 -26.66 -2.62
N ALA A 270 -4.55 -27.89 -2.92
CA ALA A 270 -5.23 -28.76 -3.86
C ALA A 270 -6.67 -29.12 -3.46
N ASP A 271 -6.92 -29.29 -2.17
CA ASP A 271 -8.26 -29.56 -1.60
C ASP A 271 -9.19 -28.34 -1.72
N GLU A 272 -8.70 -27.13 -1.44
CA GLU A 272 -9.46 -25.89 -1.58
C GLU A 272 -9.76 -25.57 -3.06
N LEU A 273 -8.79 -25.81 -3.96
CA LEU A 273 -8.98 -25.65 -5.40
C LEU A 273 -10.07 -26.58 -5.91
N THR A 274 -10.01 -27.86 -5.53
CA THR A 274 -11.01 -28.87 -5.90
C THR A 274 -12.40 -28.49 -5.37
N ALA A 275 -12.49 -28.08 -4.11
CA ALA A 275 -13.74 -27.61 -3.51
C ALA A 275 -14.30 -26.35 -4.22
N GLY A 276 -13.42 -25.50 -4.73
CA GLY A 276 -13.77 -24.31 -5.53
C GLY A 276 -14.11 -24.59 -6.99
N GLY A 277 -14.04 -25.85 -7.44
CA GLY A 277 -14.32 -26.26 -8.83
C GLY A 277 -13.17 -25.98 -9.81
N ILE A 278 -11.93 -25.92 -9.31
CA ILE A 278 -10.68 -25.80 -10.10
C ILE A 278 -9.91 -27.13 -10.01
N THR A 279 -9.46 -27.63 -11.15
CA THR A 279 -8.55 -28.78 -11.18
C THR A 279 -7.17 -28.33 -10.71
N PRO A 280 -6.60 -28.91 -9.64
CA PRO A 280 -5.27 -28.57 -9.19
C PRO A 280 -4.23 -28.94 -10.26
N LEU A 281 -3.38 -27.97 -10.60
CA LEU A 281 -2.19 -28.15 -11.45
C LEU A 281 -0.96 -28.41 -10.58
N HIS A 282 -0.80 -27.59 -9.53
CA HIS A 282 0.34 -27.66 -8.61
C HIS A 282 -0.11 -27.37 -7.19
N ASP A 283 0.13 -28.35 -6.30
CA ASP A 283 -0.20 -28.19 -4.88
C ASP A 283 0.84 -27.31 -4.19
N LEU A 284 0.45 -26.08 -3.86
CA LEU A 284 1.26 -25.10 -3.16
C LEU A 284 0.45 -24.48 -2.01
N PRO A 285 0.40 -25.15 -0.85
CA PRO A 285 -0.55 -24.87 0.22
C PRO A 285 -0.51 -23.45 0.80
N ASP A 286 0.63 -22.78 0.68
CA ASP A 286 0.84 -21.44 1.26
C ASP A 286 0.35 -20.30 0.35
N VAL A 287 -0.11 -20.55 -0.88
CA VAL A 287 -0.72 -19.54 -1.75
C VAL A 287 -1.97 -18.95 -1.10
N GLY A 288 -1.99 -17.64 -0.96
CA GLY A 288 -3.06 -16.91 -0.30
C GLY A 288 -3.01 -16.93 1.23
N ARG A 289 -2.04 -17.60 1.86
CA ARG A 289 -1.83 -17.60 3.32
C ARG A 289 -0.98 -16.43 3.76
N ASN A 290 -0.81 -16.26 5.08
CA ASN A 290 0.05 -15.24 5.70
C ASN A 290 -0.37 -13.80 5.35
N MET A 291 -1.64 -13.54 5.02
CA MET A 291 -2.15 -12.19 4.81
C MET A 291 -1.87 -11.34 6.04
N GLN A 292 -1.28 -10.18 5.82
CA GLN A 292 -0.98 -9.17 6.84
C GLN A 292 -1.45 -7.81 6.33
N ASP A 293 -1.88 -6.96 7.24
CA ASP A 293 -2.24 -5.57 6.95
C ASP A 293 -2.13 -4.73 8.21
N HIS A 294 -1.88 -3.44 8.05
CA HIS A 294 -1.96 -2.50 9.14
C HIS A 294 -3.41 -2.19 9.47
N THR A 295 -3.80 -2.43 10.72
CA THR A 295 -5.12 -2.07 11.23
C THR A 295 -5.02 -1.11 12.40
N GLY A 296 -5.92 -0.16 12.45
CA GLY A 296 -5.95 0.86 13.49
C GLY A 296 -7.24 1.67 13.43
N CYS A 297 -7.27 2.75 14.18
CA CYS A 297 -8.44 3.62 14.28
C CYS A 297 -8.02 5.08 14.38
N PHE A 298 -8.93 6.00 14.03
CA PHE A 298 -8.77 7.43 14.23
C PHE A 298 -9.61 7.92 15.39
N ILE A 299 -9.04 8.85 16.17
CA ILE A 299 -9.75 9.71 17.12
C ILE A 299 -9.92 11.04 16.43
N SER A 300 -11.14 11.56 16.36
CA SER A 300 -11.48 12.76 15.61
C SER A 300 -11.92 13.89 16.54
N PHE A 301 -11.48 15.11 16.24
CA PHE A 301 -11.75 16.31 17.01
C PHE A 301 -12.23 17.43 16.10
N PHE A 302 -13.30 18.10 16.48
CA PHE A 302 -13.76 19.31 15.79
C PHE A 302 -12.82 20.49 16.07
N SER A 303 -12.75 21.41 15.14
CA SER A 303 -12.00 22.66 15.27
C SER A 303 -12.76 23.78 14.56
N ASP A 304 -12.57 25.02 15.02
CA ASP A 304 -13.13 26.20 14.35
C ASP A 304 -12.26 26.68 13.17
N THR A 305 -11.16 25.94 12.86
CA THR A 305 -10.29 26.25 11.71
C THR A 305 -10.97 25.84 10.41
N GLU A 306 -10.64 26.56 9.32
CA GLU A 306 -11.20 26.25 7.99
C GLU A 306 -10.90 24.81 7.55
N PRO A 307 -11.89 24.08 6.99
CA PRO A 307 -11.68 22.73 6.51
C PRO A 307 -10.74 22.73 5.30
N LEU A 308 -10.01 21.64 5.10
CA LEU A 308 -9.13 21.43 3.94
C LEU A 308 -9.92 21.51 2.62
N LEU A 309 -11.13 20.98 2.61
CA LEU A 309 -12.08 20.95 1.51
C LEU A 309 -13.34 21.70 1.94
N GLY A 310 -13.32 23.04 1.92
CA GLY A 310 -14.52 23.84 2.15
C GLY A 310 -15.49 23.77 0.96
N PRO A 311 -16.74 24.20 1.12
CA PRO A 311 -17.75 24.22 0.05
C PRO A 311 -17.32 25.05 -1.17
N ASP A 312 -16.41 26.01 -0.99
CA ASP A 312 -15.83 26.83 -2.06
C ASP A 312 -14.56 26.24 -2.71
N THR A 313 -14.11 25.07 -2.31
CA THR A 313 -13.06 24.30 -3.00
C THR A 313 -13.53 23.75 -4.36
N SER A 314 -14.79 24.00 -4.74
CA SER A 314 -15.26 23.90 -6.13
C SER A 314 -14.43 24.75 -7.10
N THR A 315 -13.70 25.73 -6.64
CA THR A 315 -12.71 26.41 -7.44
C THR A 315 -11.45 25.58 -7.51
N GLU A 316 -11.48 24.65 -8.42
CA GLU A 316 -10.39 23.98 -9.08
C GLU A 316 -9.14 24.88 -9.23
N GLU A 317 -9.35 26.13 -9.48
CA GLU A 317 -8.38 27.21 -9.60
C GLU A 317 -7.67 27.50 -8.25
N GLN A 318 -8.35 27.35 -7.09
CA GLN A 318 -7.69 27.50 -5.79
C GLN A 318 -6.80 26.30 -5.45
N LEU A 319 -7.20 25.08 -5.83
CA LEU A 319 -6.36 23.90 -5.71
C LEU A 319 -5.14 23.95 -6.64
N LEU A 320 -5.28 24.57 -7.82
CA LEU A 320 -4.21 24.77 -8.80
C LEU A 320 -3.40 26.05 -8.56
N ARG A 321 -4.03 27.16 -8.11
CA ARG A 321 -3.34 28.45 -7.82
C ARG A 321 -2.54 28.42 -6.53
N ARG A 322 -2.73 27.46 -5.67
CA ARG A 322 -1.79 27.10 -4.61
C ARG A 322 -0.52 26.42 -5.14
N GLN A 323 -0.21 26.59 -6.44
CA GLN A 323 1.09 26.28 -7.03
C GLN A 323 2.17 27.12 -6.35
N GLY A 324 2.88 26.49 -5.44
CA GLY A 324 3.83 27.12 -4.52
C GLY A 324 3.53 26.80 -3.06
N THR A 325 2.27 26.62 -2.69
CA THR A 325 1.81 26.09 -1.42
C THR A 325 1.01 24.79 -1.61
N GLY A 326 1.29 23.98 -2.60
CA GLY A 326 0.60 22.82 -3.14
C GLY A 326 -0.54 22.22 -2.33
N PRO A 327 -1.50 21.58 -2.97
CA PRO A 327 -2.54 20.87 -2.23
C PRO A 327 -1.87 19.81 -1.37
N MET A 328 -2.22 19.82 -0.10
CA MET A 328 -1.73 18.88 0.89
C MET A 328 -2.15 17.46 0.52
N ALA A 329 -1.26 16.50 0.66
CA ALA A 329 -1.70 15.17 0.96
C ALA A 329 -2.37 15.26 2.34
N TRP A 330 -3.41 14.59 2.55
CA TRP A 330 -4.33 14.75 3.67
C TRP A 330 -3.72 14.47 5.07
N ASN A 331 -2.61 13.72 5.13
CA ASN A 331 -1.99 13.18 6.35
C ASN A 331 -0.44 13.24 6.32
N GLU A 332 0.11 14.38 5.99
CA GLU A 332 1.57 14.58 5.87
C GLU A 332 2.31 14.58 7.20
N THR A 333 1.61 14.48 8.33
CA THR A 333 2.20 14.44 9.66
C THR A 333 1.90 13.12 10.34
N GLY A 334 2.79 12.74 11.24
CA GLY A 334 2.64 11.52 12.01
C GLY A 334 3.89 11.18 12.80
N GLY A 335 4.02 9.93 13.16
CA GLY A 335 5.19 9.47 13.90
C GLY A 335 5.22 7.96 14.05
N PHE A 336 6.38 7.49 14.48
CA PHE A 336 6.65 6.08 14.80
C PHE A 336 7.01 5.97 16.27
N PHE A 337 6.42 5.00 16.94
CA PHE A 337 6.51 4.83 18.39
C PHE A 337 6.67 3.37 18.76
N SER A 338 7.28 3.14 19.91
CA SER A 338 7.39 1.84 20.53
C SER A 338 6.27 1.63 21.55
N SER A 339 5.55 0.49 21.47
CA SER A 339 4.48 0.16 22.43
C SER A 339 5.02 -0.21 23.83
N SER A 340 6.30 -0.55 23.92
CA SER A 340 7.04 -0.84 25.16
C SER A 340 8.55 -0.72 24.89
N ASP A 341 9.34 -0.67 25.95
CA ASP A 341 10.81 -0.58 25.87
C ASP A 341 11.47 -1.86 25.31
N ASP A 342 10.75 -2.98 25.30
CA ASP A 342 11.29 -4.29 24.89
C ASP A 342 11.16 -4.57 23.39
N VAL A 343 10.49 -3.72 22.61
CA VAL A 343 10.34 -3.94 21.17
C VAL A 343 11.60 -3.56 20.41
N PRO A 344 12.04 -4.38 19.43
CA PRO A 344 13.31 -4.16 18.73
C PRO A 344 13.28 -3.00 17.71
N ALA A 345 12.10 -2.48 17.41
CA ALA A 345 11.85 -1.36 16.49
C ALA A 345 10.45 -0.82 16.76
N PRO A 346 10.13 0.41 16.33
CA PRO A 346 8.78 0.97 16.44
C PRO A 346 7.73 0.00 15.89
N ASP A 347 6.66 -0.19 16.62
CA ASP A 347 5.58 -1.13 16.28
C ASP A 347 4.19 -0.47 16.25
N ILE A 348 4.17 0.84 16.46
CA ILE A 348 3.00 1.71 16.30
C ILE A 348 3.38 2.84 15.34
N GLN A 349 2.55 3.10 14.34
CA GLN A 349 2.60 4.34 13.57
C GLN A 349 1.34 5.14 13.84
N VAL A 350 1.48 6.46 13.96
CA VAL A 350 0.36 7.40 14.07
C VAL A 350 0.32 8.24 12.81
N HIS A 351 -0.87 8.35 12.22
CA HIS A 351 -1.15 9.35 11.19
C HIS A 351 -1.96 10.49 11.80
N ALA A 352 -1.64 11.73 11.46
CA ALA A 352 -2.46 12.89 11.76
C ALA A 352 -2.96 13.51 10.46
N ALA A 353 -4.27 13.64 10.34
CA ALA A 353 -4.97 14.05 9.13
C ALA A 353 -5.91 15.22 9.40
N LEU A 354 -6.10 16.07 8.42
CA LEU A 354 -7.09 17.14 8.46
C LEU A 354 -8.49 16.60 8.17
N GLY A 355 -9.50 17.14 8.89
CA GLY A 355 -10.89 16.73 8.77
C GLY A 355 -11.26 15.54 9.64
N ILE A 356 -12.55 15.29 9.69
CA ILE A 356 -13.15 14.20 10.49
C ILE A 356 -13.21 12.94 9.64
N VAL A 357 -12.50 11.89 10.05
CA VAL A 357 -12.54 10.59 9.37
C VAL A 357 -13.75 9.81 9.84
N ARG A 358 -14.67 9.51 8.93
CA ARG A 358 -15.86 8.68 9.16
C ARG A 358 -15.96 7.59 8.09
N ASP A 359 -16.66 6.51 8.41
CA ASP A 359 -16.94 5.41 7.49
C ASP A 359 -15.69 4.91 6.74
N GLU A 360 -14.62 4.65 7.49
CA GLU A 360 -13.35 4.18 6.92
C GLU A 360 -12.74 5.15 5.87
N GLY A 361 -13.07 6.46 5.99
CA GLY A 361 -12.61 7.50 5.05
C GLY A 361 -13.47 7.64 3.80
N LEU A 362 -14.61 6.96 3.72
CA LEU A 362 -15.57 7.06 2.61
C LEU A 362 -16.42 8.34 2.70
N ALA A 363 -16.71 8.81 3.90
CA ALA A 363 -17.38 10.10 4.06
C ALA A 363 -16.38 11.23 3.77
N ALA A 364 -16.77 12.17 2.91
CA ALA A 364 -15.95 13.35 2.65
C ALA A 364 -15.73 14.12 3.96
N PRO A 365 -14.48 14.55 4.28
CA PRO A 365 -14.18 15.34 5.47
C PRO A 365 -14.66 16.79 5.27
N LEU A 366 -15.98 17.00 5.34
CA LEU A 366 -16.61 18.31 5.12
C LEU A 366 -16.61 19.18 6.38
N GLU A 367 -16.36 18.58 7.54
CA GLU A 367 -16.40 19.28 8.82
C GLU A 367 -14.99 19.72 9.23
N PRO A 368 -14.83 20.97 9.72
CA PRO A 368 -13.58 21.45 10.25
C PRO A 368 -13.11 20.61 11.43
N GLY A 369 -11.84 20.21 11.41
CA GLY A 369 -11.27 19.40 12.46
C GLY A 369 -10.01 18.66 12.04
N MET A 370 -9.59 17.76 12.90
CA MET A 370 -8.53 16.82 12.60
C MET A 370 -8.84 15.44 13.18
N SER A 371 -8.27 14.43 12.55
CA SER A 371 -8.28 13.06 13.02
C SER A 371 -6.85 12.58 13.13
N PHE A 372 -6.50 11.94 14.22
CA PHE A 372 -5.21 11.27 14.33
C PHE A 372 -5.38 9.95 15.08
N GLY A 373 -4.57 8.98 14.71
CA GLY A 373 -4.74 7.69 15.32
C GLY A 373 -3.67 6.69 14.94
N PRO A 374 -3.51 5.67 15.80
CA PRO A 374 -2.51 4.65 15.66
C PRO A 374 -2.98 3.51 14.76
N TYR A 375 -2.00 2.83 14.19
CA TYR A 375 -2.15 1.46 13.74
C TYR A 375 -0.99 0.59 14.22
N VAL A 376 -1.24 -0.71 14.30
CA VAL A 376 -0.20 -1.69 14.62
C VAL A 376 0.68 -1.86 13.38
N ALA A 377 1.92 -1.35 13.47
CA ALA A 377 2.85 -1.34 12.34
C ALA A 377 3.53 -2.71 12.11
N ARG A 378 3.47 -3.61 13.08
CA ARG A 378 4.06 -4.96 13.00
C ARG A 378 3.07 -6.00 13.53
N PRO A 379 1.98 -6.28 12.79
CA PRO A 379 0.91 -7.15 13.25
C PRO A 379 1.36 -8.61 13.40
N ALA A 380 0.89 -9.27 14.45
CA ALA A 380 1.01 -10.71 14.67
C ALA A 380 -0.15 -11.48 14.06
N SER A 381 -1.33 -10.88 13.95
CA SER A 381 -2.52 -11.46 13.32
C SER A 381 -2.27 -11.84 11.87
N ARG A 382 -2.82 -12.97 11.45
CA ARG A 382 -2.65 -13.52 10.09
C ARG A 382 -3.98 -13.89 9.47
N GLY A 383 -4.17 -13.48 8.22
CA GLY A 383 -5.33 -13.78 7.41
C GLY A 383 -5.03 -14.63 6.19
N SER A 384 -5.95 -14.61 5.24
CA SER A 384 -5.81 -15.34 3.97
C SER A 384 -6.65 -14.74 2.85
N VAL A 385 -6.20 -14.97 1.62
CA VAL A 385 -6.97 -14.81 0.39
C VAL A 385 -7.33 -16.18 -0.13
N ARG A 386 -8.61 -16.42 -0.40
CA ARG A 386 -9.12 -17.72 -0.84
C ARG A 386 -9.97 -17.60 -2.09
N LEU A 387 -10.06 -18.67 -2.82
CA LEU A 387 -10.97 -18.77 -3.95
C LEU A 387 -12.42 -18.67 -3.47
N ARG A 388 -13.21 -17.81 -4.13
CA ARG A 388 -14.67 -17.77 -3.91
C ARG A 388 -15.39 -18.71 -4.85
N HIS A 389 -14.94 -18.74 -6.13
CA HIS A 389 -15.58 -19.46 -7.21
C HIS A 389 -14.58 -19.65 -8.36
N SER A 390 -14.75 -20.69 -9.18
CA SER A 390 -13.93 -20.94 -10.38
C SER A 390 -14.13 -19.94 -11.52
N HIS A 391 -15.13 -19.07 -11.42
CA HIS A 391 -15.37 -18.02 -12.43
C HIS A 391 -14.28 -16.92 -12.35
N PRO A 392 -13.54 -16.62 -13.42
CA PRO A 392 -12.35 -15.78 -13.35
C PRO A 392 -12.61 -14.31 -12.97
N TYR A 393 -13.85 -13.84 -13.10
CA TYR A 393 -14.23 -12.48 -12.68
C TYR A 393 -14.75 -12.40 -11.23
N ALA A 394 -14.87 -13.54 -10.53
CA ALA A 394 -15.28 -13.54 -9.14
C ALA A 394 -14.18 -12.92 -8.27
N LYS A 395 -14.53 -11.95 -7.42
CA LYS A 395 -13.59 -11.41 -6.44
C LYS A 395 -13.21 -12.51 -5.43
N PRO A 396 -11.97 -12.54 -4.93
CA PRO A 396 -11.56 -13.48 -3.89
C PRO A 396 -12.35 -13.31 -2.59
N ARG A 397 -12.30 -14.32 -1.72
CA ARG A 397 -12.66 -14.15 -0.31
C ARG A 397 -11.43 -13.68 0.44
N ILE A 398 -11.56 -12.60 1.19
CA ILE A 398 -10.46 -11.96 1.90
C ILE A 398 -10.76 -12.02 3.40
N PHE A 399 -9.86 -12.64 4.14
CA PHE A 399 -9.89 -12.74 5.60
C PHE A 399 -8.63 -12.06 6.12
N HIS A 400 -8.75 -10.97 6.83
CA HIS A 400 -7.61 -10.35 7.46
C HIS A 400 -7.36 -10.90 8.86
N ASN A 401 -8.42 -11.34 9.55
CA ASN A 401 -8.40 -11.72 10.95
C ASN A 401 -7.79 -10.59 11.81
N TYR A 402 -8.23 -9.36 11.53
CA TYR A 402 -7.74 -8.18 12.24
C TYR A 402 -7.85 -8.34 13.75
N LEU A 403 -6.77 -8.01 14.46
CA LEU A 403 -6.73 -8.02 15.92
C LEU A 403 -7.05 -9.39 16.53
N ASP A 404 -6.88 -10.48 15.80
CA ASP A 404 -7.08 -11.84 16.32
C ASP A 404 -6.03 -12.18 17.39
N ASP A 405 -4.79 -11.75 17.16
CA ASP A 405 -3.73 -11.86 18.15
C ASP A 405 -3.96 -10.86 19.32
N PRO A 406 -3.92 -11.33 20.59
CA PRO A 406 -4.08 -10.46 21.76
C PRO A 406 -3.03 -9.36 21.87
N ASP A 407 -1.80 -9.59 21.38
CA ASP A 407 -0.74 -8.59 21.44
C ASP A 407 -0.99 -7.42 20.49
N ASP A 408 -1.59 -7.67 19.32
CA ASP A 408 -2.01 -6.59 18.43
C ASP A 408 -3.05 -5.68 19.10
N ARG A 409 -3.99 -6.24 19.85
CA ARG A 409 -4.97 -5.46 20.64
C ARG A 409 -4.29 -4.64 21.73
N ARG A 410 -3.34 -5.25 22.46
CA ARG A 410 -2.57 -4.55 23.50
C ARG A 410 -1.80 -3.36 22.90
N ARG A 411 -1.07 -3.59 21.80
CA ARG A 411 -0.30 -2.55 21.11
C ARG A 411 -1.19 -1.43 20.60
N LEU A 412 -2.32 -1.76 19.99
CA LEU A 412 -3.27 -0.74 19.50
C LEU A 412 -3.86 0.07 20.65
N ARG A 413 -4.15 -0.56 21.80
CA ARG A 413 -4.60 0.13 23.01
C ARG A 413 -3.56 1.14 23.50
N GLU A 414 -2.27 0.76 23.54
CA GLU A 414 -1.21 1.69 23.92
C GLU A 414 -1.08 2.84 22.91
N GLY A 415 -1.25 2.56 21.61
CA GLY A 415 -1.30 3.59 20.58
C GLY A 415 -2.46 4.56 20.75
N VAL A 416 -3.65 4.08 21.12
CA VAL A 416 -4.81 4.95 21.44
C VAL A 416 -4.51 5.81 22.65
N ARG A 417 -3.92 5.25 23.73
CA ARG A 417 -3.51 6.03 24.91
C ARG A 417 -2.48 7.09 24.58
N LEU A 418 -1.51 6.76 23.71
CA LEU A 418 -0.53 7.70 23.19
C LEU A 418 -1.23 8.90 22.52
N CYS A 419 -2.14 8.63 21.60
CA CYS A 419 -2.92 9.69 20.94
C CYS A 419 -3.75 10.52 21.91
N MET A 420 -4.36 9.89 22.92
CA MET A 420 -5.11 10.60 23.95
C MET A 420 -4.21 11.50 24.82
N ARG A 421 -2.96 11.10 25.12
CA ARG A 421 -2.00 11.96 25.82
C ARG A 421 -1.65 13.18 24.97
N ILE A 422 -1.30 13.00 23.69
CA ILE A 422 -1.00 14.09 22.77
C ILE A 422 -2.19 15.05 22.64
N ALA A 423 -3.43 14.52 22.57
CA ALA A 423 -4.66 15.32 22.47
C ALA A 423 -4.90 16.24 23.68
N ARG A 424 -4.34 15.91 24.86
CA ARG A 424 -4.50 16.67 26.11
C ARG A 424 -3.50 17.81 26.27
N GLU A 425 -2.51 17.91 25.39
CA GLU A 425 -1.54 19.00 25.42
C GLU A 425 -2.21 20.35 25.13
N GLU A 426 -1.77 21.40 25.82
CA GLU A 426 -2.40 22.74 25.77
C GLU A 426 -2.46 23.29 24.34
N ARG A 427 -1.45 23.00 23.51
CA ARG A 427 -1.43 23.42 22.10
C ARG A 427 -2.61 22.90 21.29
N LEU A 428 -3.03 21.66 21.53
CA LEU A 428 -4.17 21.07 20.83
C LEU A 428 -5.50 21.43 21.50
N THR A 429 -5.57 21.41 22.83
CA THR A 429 -6.81 21.74 23.54
C THR A 429 -7.26 23.18 23.33
N SER A 430 -6.33 24.08 22.98
CA SER A 430 -6.65 25.47 22.62
C SER A 430 -7.24 25.64 21.21
N LEU A 431 -7.01 24.65 20.32
CA LEU A 431 -7.42 24.68 18.91
C LEU A 431 -8.56 23.71 18.59
N LEU A 432 -8.69 22.66 19.39
CA LEU A 432 -9.70 21.63 19.22
C LEU A 432 -10.84 21.82 20.21
N GLN A 433 -12.06 21.59 19.77
CA GLN A 433 -13.19 21.54 20.67
C GLN A 433 -13.05 20.29 21.57
N SER A 434 -13.23 20.47 22.87
CA SER A 434 -12.97 19.45 23.90
C SER A 434 -13.87 18.20 23.84
N ASP A 435 -14.86 18.20 22.95
CA ASP A 435 -15.76 17.09 22.77
C ASP A 435 -15.22 16.14 21.70
N LEU A 436 -14.90 14.94 22.11
CA LEU A 436 -14.70 13.75 21.26
C LEU A 436 -16.02 13.38 20.55
N ARG A 437 -16.58 14.29 19.74
CA ARG A 437 -17.90 14.11 19.10
C ARG A 437 -17.91 13.01 18.05
N GLY A 438 -16.76 12.65 17.51
CA GLY A 438 -16.66 11.46 16.64
C GLY A 438 -17.13 10.18 17.32
N ALA A 439 -16.95 10.07 18.63
CA ALA A 439 -17.50 8.99 19.45
C ALA A 439 -18.99 9.19 19.77
N ALA A 440 -19.44 10.44 19.98
CA ALA A 440 -20.83 10.74 20.34
C ALA A 440 -21.80 10.55 19.16
N ASP A 441 -21.42 10.92 17.95
CA ASP A 441 -22.23 10.72 16.74
C ASP A 441 -22.39 9.25 16.36
N ALA A 442 -21.46 8.39 16.81
CA ALA A 442 -21.59 6.94 16.71
C ALA A 442 -22.36 6.30 17.89
N GLY A 443 -22.90 7.12 18.79
CA GLY A 443 -23.58 6.65 20.00
C GLY A 443 -22.65 6.09 21.08
N LEU A 444 -21.34 6.41 20.99
CA LEU A 444 -20.32 5.99 21.93
C LEU A 444 -20.13 7.06 23.03
N ALA A 445 -19.87 6.62 24.25
CA ALA A 445 -19.47 7.53 25.32
C ALA A 445 -18.10 8.17 25.00
N PRO A 446 -17.78 9.35 25.58
CA PRO A 446 -16.44 9.92 25.48
C PRO A 446 -15.38 8.88 25.84
N LEU A 447 -14.32 8.78 25.02
CA LEU A 447 -13.26 7.79 25.21
C LEU A 447 -12.54 8.05 26.54
N SER A 448 -12.56 7.07 27.44
CA SER A 448 -11.88 7.10 28.73
C SER A 448 -10.58 6.28 28.68
N ASP A 449 -9.76 6.40 29.75
CA ASP A 449 -8.50 5.63 29.85
C ASP A 449 -8.72 4.16 30.30
N ARG A 450 -9.96 3.72 30.50
CA ARG A 450 -10.25 2.33 30.89
C ARG A 450 -10.05 1.39 29.71
N ASP A 451 -9.39 0.27 29.95
CA ASP A 451 -9.12 -0.76 28.92
C ASP A 451 -10.39 -1.15 28.16
N GLN A 452 -11.48 -1.39 28.85
CA GLN A 452 -12.74 -1.82 28.24
C GLN A 452 -13.30 -0.78 27.25
N ASP A 453 -13.26 0.51 27.60
CA ASP A 453 -13.77 1.57 26.74
C ASP A 453 -12.90 1.73 25.50
N ILE A 454 -11.56 1.60 25.65
CA ILE A 454 -10.62 1.62 24.53
C ILE A 454 -10.81 0.37 23.64
N ASP A 455 -11.00 -0.80 24.22
CA ASP A 455 -11.23 -2.04 23.46
C ASP A 455 -12.57 -1.99 22.68
N ASP A 456 -13.62 -1.45 23.27
CA ASP A 456 -14.91 -1.26 22.58
C ASP A 456 -14.79 -0.23 21.44
N PHE A 457 -14.01 0.84 21.64
CA PHE A 457 -13.68 1.82 20.61
C PHE A 457 -12.89 1.16 19.47
N ILE A 458 -11.79 0.46 19.77
CA ILE A 458 -10.97 -0.26 18.80
C ILE A 458 -11.84 -1.23 18.00
N ARG A 459 -12.66 -2.04 18.67
CA ARG A 459 -13.52 -3.04 18.04
C ARG A 459 -14.51 -2.45 17.04
N THR A 460 -15.03 -1.26 17.33
CA THR A 460 -16.07 -0.62 16.53
C THR A 460 -15.51 0.34 15.47
N GLN A 461 -14.34 0.95 15.71
CA GLN A 461 -13.78 1.99 14.85
C GLN A 461 -12.58 1.55 14.03
N SER A 462 -11.95 0.39 14.33
CA SER A 462 -10.79 -0.06 13.54
C SER A 462 -11.16 -0.44 12.11
N PHE A 463 -10.21 -0.17 11.21
CA PHE A 463 -10.29 -0.46 9.78
C PHE A 463 -8.88 -0.68 9.20
N SER A 464 -8.79 -0.98 7.92
CA SER A 464 -7.52 -1.14 7.19
C SER A 464 -6.82 0.21 6.97
N PHE A 465 -5.49 0.25 7.12
CA PHE A 465 -4.67 1.35 6.61
C PHE A 465 -4.13 1.06 5.20
N TYR A 466 -4.72 0.05 4.53
CA TYR A 466 -4.57 -0.25 3.11
C TYR A 466 -3.19 -0.76 2.70
N HIS A 467 -2.52 -1.54 3.56
CA HIS A 467 -1.19 -2.08 3.36
C HIS A 467 -1.13 -3.62 3.27
N PRO A 468 -2.04 -4.28 2.50
CA PRO A 468 -2.07 -5.75 2.44
C PRO A 468 -0.77 -6.32 1.87
N SER A 469 -0.32 -7.44 2.45
CA SER A 469 0.95 -8.09 2.10
C SER A 469 0.97 -9.58 2.44
N GLY A 470 2.02 -10.28 2.03
CA GLY A 470 2.41 -11.58 2.56
C GLY A 470 1.78 -12.81 1.92
N THR A 471 0.85 -12.69 1.01
CA THR A 471 0.01 -13.78 0.47
C THR A 471 0.68 -14.69 -0.57
N CYS A 472 1.86 -14.32 -1.03
CA CYS A 472 2.75 -15.16 -1.84
C CYS A 472 4.16 -15.16 -1.21
N MET A 473 4.22 -15.42 0.09
CA MET A 473 5.36 -15.22 0.98
C MET A 473 6.66 -15.85 0.45
N MET A 474 7.76 -15.07 0.48
CA MET A 474 9.11 -15.59 0.25
C MET A 474 9.44 -16.72 1.23
N GLY A 475 10.18 -17.72 0.74
CA GLY A 475 10.51 -18.91 1.52
C GLY A 475 9.42 -19.98 1.52
N LYS A 476 8.18 -19.64 1.14
CA LYS A 476 7.04 -20.57 1.07
C LYS A 476 6.45 -20.68 -0.34
N VAL A 477 5.91 -19.60 -0.89
CA VAL A 477 5.30 -19.56 -2.23
C VAL A 477 6.34 -19.24 -3.29
N VAL A 478 7.21 -18.26 -3.01
CA VAL A 478 8.31 -17.91 -3.91
C VAL A 478 9.66 -18.14 -3.25
N ASP A 479 10.72 -18.32 -4.03
CA ASP A 479 12.10 -18.32 -3.55
C ASP A 479 12.62 -16.89 -3.34
N HIS A 480 13.87 -16.74 -2.90
CA HIS A 480 14.49 -15.44 -2.67
C HIS A 480 14.74 -14.63 -3.95
N GLU A 481 14.67 -15.25 -5.13
CA GLU A 481 14.68 -14.58 -6.43
C GLU A 481 13.27 -14.40 -7.00
N LEU A 482 12.24 -14.60 -6.17
CA LEU A 482 10.82 -14.38 -6.48
C LEU A 482 10.19 -15.38 -7.46
N ARG A 483 10.87 -16.49 -7.81
CA ARG A 483 10.29 -17.55 -8.65
C ARG A 483 9.24 -18.32 -7.85
N VAL A 484 8.10 -18.62 -8.47
CA VAL A 484 7.08 -19.48 -7.85
C VAL A 484 7.62 -20.90 -7.74
N ARG A 485 7.64 -21.43 -6.52
CA ARG A 485 8.23 -22.75 -6.23
C ARG A 485 7.52 -23.86 -7.01
N GLY A 486 8.31 -24.75 -7.63
CA GLY A 486 7.82 -25.89 -8.40
C GLY A 486 7.23 -25.54 -9.76
N LEU A 487 7.25 -24.28 -10.17
CA LEU A 487 6.87 -23.82 -11.49
C LEU A 487 8.05 -23.17 -12.20
N GLU A 488 7.97 -23.15 -13.53
CA GLU A 488 8.95 -22.52 -14.41
C GLU A 488 8.34 -21.28 -15.05
N ASN A 489 9.17 -20.28 -15.33
CA ASN A 489 8.81 -19.07 -16.07
C ASN A 489 7.74 -18.20 -15.42
N VAL A 490 7.57 -18.26 -14.10
CA VAL A 490 6.66 -17.37 -13.38
C VAL A 490 7.28 -16.87 -12.09
N ARG A 491 7.19 -15.55 -11.88
CA ARG A 491 7.59 -14.87 -10.64
C ARG A 491 6.43 -14.05 -10.08
N VAL A 492 6.53 -13.72 -8.78
CA VAL A 492 5.66 -12.73 -8.13
C VAL A 492 6.53 -11.57 -7.65
N ALA A 493 6.18 -10.36 -8.04
CA ALA A 493 6.93 -9.16 -7.71
C ALA A 493 5.99 -8.02 -7.28
N ASP A 494 5.49 -8.10 -6.04
CA ASP A 494 4.68 -7.09 -5.35
C ASP A 494 4.68 -7.33 -3.84
N THR A 495 3.85 -6.62 -3.07
CA THR A 495 3.80 -6.75 -1.61
C THR A 495 3.38 -8.13 -1.11
N SER A 496 2.81 -8.98 -1.95
CA SER A 496 2.43 -10.34 -1.57
C SER A 496 3.62 -11.21 -1.18
N ILE A 497 4.85 -10.87 -1.62
CA ILE A 497 6.06 -11.65 -1.33
C ILE A 497 6.59 -11.44 0.08
N MET A 498 6.18 -10.41 0.80
CA MET A 498 6.71 -10.02 2.11
C MET A 498 6.51 -11.15 3.13
N PRO A 499 7.57 -11.67 3.78
CA PRO A 499 7.43 -12.64 4.87
C PRO A 499 6.74 -12.02 6.09
N THR A 500 7.15 -10.80 6.41
CA THR A 500 6.54 -9.93 7.42
C THR A 500 6.28 -8.56 6.81
N LEU A 501 5.18 -7.92 7.21
CA LEU A 501 4.85 -6.57 6.78
C LEU A 501 5.89 -5.58 7.33
N VAL A 502 6.30 -4.62 6.51
CA VAL A 502 7.26 -3.57 6.89
C VAL A 502 6.62 -2.52 7.79
N THR A 503 7.42 -1.88 8.64
CA THR A 503 6.98 -0.80 9.54
C THR A 503 6.75 0.49 8.75
N GLY A 504 5.52 0.70 8.30
CA GLY A 504 5.12 1.90 7.55
C GLY A 504 4.37 1.62 6.24
N ASN A 505 4.23 2.65 5.43
CA ASN A 505 3.50 2.59 4.17
C ASN A 505 4.20 1.70 3.14
N THR A 506 3.44 0.99 2.31
CA THR A 506 3.98 -0.10 1.48
C THR A 506 4.27 0.29 0.02
N ASN A 507 4.07 1.55 -0.39
CA ASN A 507 4.27 1.95 -1.78
C ASN A 507 5.76 1.95 -2.18
N ALA A 508 6.64 2.57 -1.38
CA ALA A 508 8.08 2.56 -1.63
C ALA A 508 8.67 1.14 -1.59
N PRO A 509 8.34 0.28 -0.60
CA PRO A 509 8.72 -1.13 -0.62
C PRO A 509 8.23 -1.90 -1.85
N ALA A 510 7.02 -1.65 -2.35
CA ALA A 510 6.52 -2.29 -3.57
C ALA A 510 7.35 -1.91 -4.80
N ILE A 511 7.74 -0.63 -4.92
CA ILE A 511 8.62 -0.16 -5.99
C ILE A 511 10.01 -0.81 -5.87
N MET A 512 10.59 -0.86 -4.67
CA MET A 512 11.86 -1.52 -4.40
C MET A 512 11.83 -3.00 -4.79
N ILE A 513 10.75 -3.71 -4.47
CA ILE A 513 10.55 -5.11 -4.88
C ILE A 513 10.54 -5.22 -6.41
N GLY A 514 9.89 -4.29 -7.11
CA GLY A 514 9.89 -4.24 -8.58
C GLY A 514 11.28 -4.00 -9.18
N GLU A 515 12.04 -3.06 -8.64
CA GLU A 515 13.44 -2.78 -9.03
C GLU A 515 14.33 -4.02 -8.84
N ARG A 516 14.20 -4.68 -7.71
CA ARG A 516 14.97 -5.88 -7.38
C ARG A 516 14.57 -7.07 -8.24
N ALA A 517 13.27 -7.27 -8.50
CA ALA A 517 12.78 -8.30 -9.41
C ALA A 517 13.39 -8.15 -10.81
N ALA A 518 13.40 -6.94 -11.37
CA ALA A 518 14.03 -6.67 -12.65
C ALA A 518 15.53 -6.98 -12.64
N SER A 519 16.22 -6.74 -11.51
CA SER A 519 17.64 -7.10 -11.36
C SER A 519 17.86 -8.62 -11.41
N PHE A 520 17.03 -9.40 -10.69
CA PHE A 520 17.11 -10.87 -10.72
C PHE A 520 16.82 -11.44 -12.11
N ILE A 521 15.79 -10.92 -12.80
CA ILE A 521 15.42 -11.37 -14.15
C ILE A 521 16.56 -11.13 -15.12
N ARG A 522 17.18 -9.95 -15.10
CA ARG A 522 18.33 -9.61 -15.96
C ARG A 522 19.54 -10.51 -15.68
N ALA A 523 19.84 -10.76 -14.40
CA ALA A 523 20.94 -11.65 -14.02
C ALA A 523 20.72 -13.10 -14.45
N SER A 524 19.46 -13.55 -14.54
CA SER A 524 19.12 -14.91 -15.00
C SER A 524 19.13 -15.06 -16.52
N ALA A 525 19.07 -13.95 -17.27
CA ALA A 525 19.01 -13.95 -18.73
C ALA A 525 20.40 -13.87 -19.42
N GLY A 526 21.47 -13.54 -18.68
CA GLY A 526 22.87 -13.51 -19.11
C GLY A 526 23.60 -14.77 -18.71
#